data_83101e479a904d8d486828a9a6370b36
#
_entry.id   83101e479a904d8d486828a9a6370b36
#
_cell.length_a   1.000
_cell.length_b   1.000
_cell.length_c   1.000
_cell.angle_alpha   90.00
_cell.angle_beta   90.00
_cell.angle_gamma   90.00
#
_symmetry.space_group_name_H-M   'P 1'
#
loop_
_entity.id
_entity.type
_entity.pdbx_description
1 polymer ?
#
loop_
_entity_poly.entity_id
_entity_poly.type
_entity_poly.pdbx_seq_one_letter_code
_entity_poly.pdbx_strand_id
1 'polypeptide(L)'
;MKDLSEILKNTESAKVISNHIDYAAYVSLDLSVTNKDLAKEKLETTKDYEHYIQEFLEKSNALIAYGGYKEHRNLYQRSSVFKNQDSDERNIHIGLDLWINESAPVYAALDGAIHSFQNNAALGDYGPTIILKHQIQHFTFHTLYGHLTLDSLDGKKIGNFVKKGQQIASLGLPPINGDYAPHLHFQIIMDMENKVGDYPGVCNSNRLAFYSENCPDPNLLLKIKT
;
A
#
# COMPACT_ATOMS: atom_id res chain seq x y z
N MET A 1 27.94 -9.99 1.89
CA MET A 1 26.72 -10.30 1.11
C MET A 1 25.93 -9.01 1.01
N LYS A 2 25.39 -8.68 -0.17
CA LYS A 2 24.47 -7.55 -0.30
C LYS A 2 23.22 -7.86 0.53
N ASP A 3 22.73 -6.89 1.30
CA ASP A 3 21.45 -7.03 1.97
C ASP A 3 20.30 -6.84 0.98
N LEU A 4 19.07 -7.21 1.35
CA LEU A 4 17.92 -7.06 0.46
C LEU A 4 17.70 -5.60 0.05
N SER A 5 17.91 -4.65 0.95
CA SER A 5 17.71 -3.22 0.67
C SER A 5 18.62 -2.75 -0.46
N GLU A 6 19.87 -3.21 -0.49
CA GLU A 6 20.79 -2.92 -1.60
C GLU A 6 20.33 -3.57 -2.92
N ILE A 7 19.80 -4.80 -2.84
CA ILE A 7 19.27 -5.51 -4.00
C ILE A 7 18.05 -4.78 -4.56
N LEU A 8 17.08 -4.41 -3.70
CA LEU A 8 15.89 -3.68 -4.12
C LEU A 8 16.24 -2.34 -4.80
N LYS A 9 17.19 -1.58 -4.24
CA LYS A 9 17.68 -0.32 -4.83
C LYS A 9 18.26 -0.52 -6.24
N ASN A 10 18.87 -1.66 -6.52
CA ASN A 10 19.48 -1.97 -7.80
C ASN A 10 18.56 -2.77 -8.75
N THR A 11 17.38 -3.20 -8.28
CA THR A 11 16.43 -3.97 -9.09
C THR A 11 15.54 -3.03 -9.89
N GLU A 12 15.41 -3.26 -11.18
CA GLU A 12 14.45 -2.54 -12.02
C GLU A 12 13.04 -3.10 -11.81
N SER A 13 12.12 -2.26 -11.32
CA SER A 13 10.72 -2.58 -11.14
C SER A 13 9.82 -1.96 -12.22
N ALA A 14 8.61 -2.48 -12.38
CA ALA A 14 7.54 -1.77 -13.08
C ALA A 14 6.84 -0.80 -12.13
N LYS A 15 6.20 0.23 -12.69
CA LYS A 15 5.22 1.05 -11.95
C LYS A 15 4.06 0.17 -11.54
N VAL A 16 3.56 0.34 -10.32
CA VAL A 16 2.53 -0.53 -9.73
C VAL A 16 1.12 -0.03 -9.94
N ILE A 17 0.94 1.24 -10.34
CA ILE A 17 -0.36 1.85 -10.64
C ILE A 17 -0.22 2.73 -11.87
N SER A 18 -1.25 2.75 -12.76
CA SER A 18 -1.33 3.64 -13.93
C SER A 18 0.02 3.81 -14.63
N ASN A 19 0.57 2.74 -15.19
CA ASN A 19 1.95 2.67 -15.67
C ASN A 19 2.32 3.69 -16.76
N HIS A 20 1.31 4.30 -17.41
CA HIS A 20 1.47 5.36 -18.41
C HIS A 20 1.77 6.74 -17.78
N ILE A 21 1.47 6.95 -16.48
CA ILE A 21 1.73 8.23 -15.80
C ILE A 21 3.22 8.29 -15.43
N ASP A 22 3.90 9.37 -15.82
CA ASP A 22 5.31 9.58 -15.46
C ASP A 22 5.48 9.93 -13.99
N TYR A 23 6.61 9.55 -13.37
CA TYR A 23 6.93 9.93 -12.00
C TYR A 23 7.05 11.44 -11.79
N ALA A 24 7.28 12.23 -12.85
CA ALA A 24 7.24 13.69 -12.79
C ALA A 24 5.84 14.25 -12.42
N ALA A 25 4.78 13.45 -12.58
CA ALA A 25 3.41 13.80 -12.18
C ALA A 25 3.03 13.24 -10.79
N TYR A 26 4.00 12.76 -10.02
CA TYR A 26 3.81 12.29 -8.65
C TYR A 26 4.21 13.38 -7.65
N VAL A 27 3.49 13.47 -6.54
CA VAL A 27 3.77 14.40 -5.45
C VAL A 27 3.76 13.66 -4.10
N SER A 28 4.66 14.03 -3.21
CA SER A 28 4.69 13.47 -1.84
C SER A 28 3.54 14.06 -1.02
N LEU A 29 2.76 13.20 -0.37
CA LEU A 29 1.67 13.56 0.54
C LEU A 29 1.99 13.08 1.95
N ASP A 30 1.96 13.99 2.92
CA ASP A 30 2.15 13.74 4.34
C ASP A 30 0.78 13.73 5.04
N LEU A 31 0.33 12.54 5.50
CA LEU A 31 -0.87 12.35 6.31
C LEU A 31 -0.54 12.10 7.80
N SER A 32 0.67 12.46 8.23
CA SER A 32 1.09 12.26 9.61
C SER A 32 0.39 13.19 10.59
N VAL A 33 0.35 12.77 11.86
CA VAL A 33 -0.14 13.59 12.99
C VAL A 33 0.67 14.87 13.20
N THR A 34 1.85 14.98 12.62
CA THR A 34 2.72 16.16 12.72
C THR A 34 2.49 17.18 11.60
N ASN A 35 1.70 16.83 10.58
CA ASN A 35 1.34 17.74 9.50
C ASN A 35 0.37 18.82 10.01
N LYS A 36 0.89 20.06 10.11
CA LYS A 36 0.14 21.20 10.63
C LYS A 36 -1.01 21.66 9.72
N ASP A 37 -0.90 21.38 8.42
CA ASP A 37 -1.95 21.74 7.47
C ASP A 37 -3.08 20.71 7.55
N LEU A 38 -2.77 19.44 7.63
CA LEU A 38 -3.75 18.39 7.89
C LEU A 38 -4.51 18.61 9.20
N ALA A 39 -3.84 19.11 10.24
CA ALA A 39 -4.45 19.39 11.54
C ALA A 39 -5.51 20.51 11.51
N LYS A 40 -5.55 21.33 10.46
CA LYS A 40 -6.57 22.37 10.25
C LYS A 40 -7.82 21.85 9.55
N GLU A 41 -7.71 20.68 8.91
CA GLU A 41 -8.78 20.05 8.14
C GLU A 41 -9.65 19.17 9.06
N LYS A 42 -10.94 19.21 8.80
CA LYS A 42 -11.91 18.37 9.51
C LYS A 42 -12.13 17.09 8.70
N LEU A 43 -11.24 16.10 8.86
CA LEU A 43 -11.27 14.84 8.12
C LEU A 43 -11.91 13.74 8.98
N GLU A 44 -13.22 13.60 8.91
CA GLU A 44 -13.99 12.64 9.71
C GLU A 44 -14.50 11.45 8.85
N THR A 45 -14.77 11.68 7.58
CA THR A 45 -15.35 10.68 6.67
C THR A 45 -14.43 10.35 5.52
N THR A 46 -14.69 9.25 4.84
CA THR A 46 -14.00 8.88 3.58
C THR A 46 -14.08 9.99 2.54
N LYS A 47 -15.24 10.64 2.41
CA LYS A 47 -15.45 11.75 1.46
C LYS A 47 -14.60 12.97 1.80
N ASP A 48 -14.38 13.26 3.08
CA ASP A 48 -13.52 14.37 3.50
C ASP A 48 -12.07 14.11 3.05
N TYR A 49 -11.59 12.87 3.24
CA TYR A 49 -10.26 12.46 2.75
C TYR A 49 -10.16 12.45 1.22
N GLU A 50 -11.19 11.98 0.51
CA GLU A 50 -11.25 12.05 -0.96
C GLU A 50 -11.12 13.49 -1.44
N HIS A 51 -11.91 14.39 -0.87
CA HIS A 51 -11.89 15.81 -1.23
C HIS A 51 -10.54 16.45 -0.93
N TYR A 52 -9.99 16.22 0.26
CA TYR A 52 -8.67 16.73 0.64
C TYR A 52 -7.57 16.28 -0.31
N ILE A 53 -7.52 14.99 -0.64
CA ILE A 53 -6.52 14.42 -1.56
C ILE A 53 -6.71 14.98 -2.98
N GLN A 54 -7.95 15.11 -3.44
CA GLN A 54 -8.24 15.71 -4.74
C GLN A 54 -7.75 17.16 -4.83
N GLU A 55 -8.09 17.99 -3.85
CA GLU A 55 -7.60 19.38 -3.79
C GLU A 55 -6.08 19.45 -3.71
N PHE A 56 -5.46 18.56 -2.95
CA PHE A 56 -4.00 18.50 -2.86
C PHE A 56 -3.35 18.18 -4.20
N LEU A 57 -3.88 17.20 -4.95
CA LEU A 57 -3.41 16.86 -6.29
C LEU A 57 -3.58 18.03 -7.28
N GLU A 58 -4.74 18.69 -7.28
CA GLU A 58 -5.02 19.85 -8.12
C GLU A 58 -4.08 21.04 -7.82
N LYS A 59 -3.91 21.38 -6.53
CA LYS A 59 -3.00 22.45 -6.09
C LYS A 59 -1.54 22.16 -6.42
N SER A 60 -1.16 20.89 -6.43
CA SER A 60 0.20 20.43 -6.76
C SER A 60 0.42 20.21 -8.25
N ASN A 61 -0.62 20.36 -9.09
CA ASN A 61 -0.59 19.99 -10.50
C ASN A 61 -0.04 18.58 -10.74
N ALA A 62 -0.45 17.63 -9.87
CA ALA A 62 -0.02 16.25 -9.88
C ALA A 62 -1.19 15.29 -10.18
N LEU A 63 -0.88 14.10 -10.67
CA LEU A 63 -1.85 13.05 -10.96
C LEU A 63 -1.89 11.96 -9.90
N ILE A 64 -0.78 11.72 -9.22
CA ILE A 64 -0.66 10.70 -8.18
C ILE A 64 0.03 11.32 -6.96
N ALA A 65 -0.60 11.17 -5.78
CA ALA A 65 0.06 11.43 -4.52
C ALA A 65 0.63 10.12 -3.98
N TYR A 66 1.76 10.19 -3.26
CA TYR A 66 2.37 9.01 -2.64
C TYR A 66 2.97 9.35 -1.27
N GLY A 67 3.01 8.36 -0.37
CA GLY A 67 3.63 8.55 0.93
C GLY A 67 3.28 7.46 1.93
N GLY A 68 3.56 7.72 3.18
CA GLY A 68 3.05 6.96 4.30
C GLY A 68 3.99 5.95 4.93
N TYR A 69 5.15 5.63 4.38
CA TYR A 69 6.04 4.67 5.02
C TYR A 69 6.57 5.16 6.36
N LYS A 70 6.30 4.39 7.43
CA LYS A 70 6.57 4.74 8.85
C LYS A 70 5.86 6.01 9.32
N GLU A 71 4.75 6.33 8.73
CA GLU A 71 3.97 7.50 9.05
C GLU A 71 2.98 7.22 10.20
N HIS A 72 3.01 8.05 11.22
CA HIS A 72 2.10 7.99 12.35
C HIS A 72 0.81 8.74 12.01
N ARG A 73 -0.33 8.04 11.96
CA ARG A 73 -1.61 8.57 11.46
C ARG A 73 -2.75 8.44 12.47
N ASN A 74 -3.65 9.42 12.49
CA ASN A 74 -4.91 9.33 13.23
C ASN A 74 -6.05 8.65 12.44
N LEU A 75 -5.89 8.48 11.14
CA LEU A 75 -6.88 7.91 10.23
C LEU A 75 -7.49 6.58 10.72
N TYR A 76 -6.69 5.77 11.38
CA TYR A 76 -7.06 4.42 11.84
C TYR A 76 -8.00 4.38 13.04
N GLN A 77 -8.19 5.51 13.76
CA GLN A 77 -9.13 5.61 14.89
C GLN A 77 -10.59 5.38 14.48
N ARG A 78 -10.91 5.53 13.19
CA ARG A 78 -12.24 5.28 12.62
C ARG A 78 -12.64 3.81 12.62
N SER A 79 -11.67 2.89 12.65
CA SER A 79 -11.88 1.45 12.53
C SER A 79 -11.62 0.70 13.83
N SER A 80 -12.48 -0.29 14.13
CA SER A 80 -12.25 -1.23 15.24
C SER A 80 -11.15 -2.25 14.96
N VAL A 81 -10.77 -2.46 13.69
CA VAL A 81 -9.72 -3.40 13.27
C VAL A 81 -8.36 -3.07 13.91
N PHE A 82 -8.09 -1.77 14.18
CA PHE A 82 -6.83 -1.31 14.75
C PHE A 82 -6.85 -1.12 16.27
N LYS A 83 -8.02 -1.31 16.91
CA LYS A 83 -8.19 -1.22 18.37
C LYS A 83 -8.00 -2.59 19.00
N ASN A 84 -6.92 -2.79 19.73
CA ASN A 84 -6.77 -3.96 20.61
C ASN A 84 -7.29 -3.63 21.99
N GLN A 85 -7.77 -4.66 22.74
CA GLN A 85 -8.22 -4.51 24.12
C GLN A 85 -7.08 -4.15 25.10
N ASP A 86 -5.82 -4.38 24.70
CA ASP A 86 -4.63 -4.03 25.46
C ASP A 86 -3.96 -2.81 24.81
N SER A 87 -4.25 -1.63 25.30
CA SER A 87 -3.58 -0.31 25.21
C SER A 87 -2.65 0.07 24.02
N ASP A 88 -2.35 -0.81 23.08
CA ASP A 88 -1.41 -0.59 21.97
C ASP A 88 -2.14 -0.33 20.65
N GLU A 89 -2.57 0.90 20.47
CA GLU A 89 -3.19 1.36 19.22
C GLU A 89 -2.20 1.20 18.05
N ARG A 90 -2.64 0.51 16.97
CA ARG A 90 -1.87 0.40 15.73
C ARG A 90 -2.14 1.64 14.89
N ASN A 91 -1.17 2.52 14.77
CA ASN A 91 -1.31 3.82 14.12
C ASN A 91 -0.07 4.24 13.30
N ILE A 92 0.92 3.35 13.16
CA ILE A 92 2.11 3.58 12.33
C ILE A 92 1.97 2.74 11.06
N HIS A 93 1.82 3.40 9.94
CA HIS A 93 1.71 2.80 8.63
C HIS A 93 3.05 2.20 8.17
N ILE A 94 3.05 1.01 7.59
CA ILE A 94 4.26 0.27 7.22
C ILE A 94 4.31 -0.15 5.75
N GLY A 95 3.42 0.39 4.93
CA GLY A 95 3.44 0.32 3.47
C GLY A 95 3.70 1.68 2.84
N LEU A 96 3.55 1.74 1.53
CA LEU A 96 3.52 2.98 0.75
C LEU A 96 2.15 3.07 0.08
N ASP A 97 1.47 4.19 0.25
CA ASP A 97 0.21 4.45 -0.40
C ASP A 97 0.41 5.30 -1.66
N LEU A 98 -0.39 5.00 -2.69
CA LEU A 98 -0.43 5.76 -3.94
C LEU A 98 -1.89 6.14 -4.22
N TRP A 99 -2.23 7.42 -4.05
CA TRP A 99 -3.59 7.95 -4.24
C TRP A 99 -3.78 8.46 -5.64
N ILE A 100 -4.91 8.10 -6.24
CA ILE A 100 -5.39 8.59 -7.53
C ILE A 100 -6.92 8.66 -7.50
N ASN A 101 -7.51 9.67 -8.14
CA ASN A 101 -8.96 9.97 -8.05
C ASN A 101 -9.85 9.08 -8.93
N GLU A 102 -9.38 7.94 -9.38
CA GLU A 102 -10.13 7.05 -10.25
C GLU A 102 -9.82 5.58 -10.00
N SER A 103 -10.64 4.69 -10.49
CA SER A 103 -10.29 3.29 -10.57
C SER A 103 -9.17 3.12 -11.61
N ALA A 104 -8.02 2.67 -11.16
CA ALA A 104 -6.80 2.61 -11.96
C ALA A 104 -6.29 1.17 -12.08
N PRO A 105 -5.65 0.82 -13.20
CA PRO A 105 -5.02 -0.50 -13.34
C PRO A 105 -3.82 -0.63 -12.40
N VAL A 106 -3.71 -1.80 -11.77
CA VAL A 106 -2.64 -2.18 -10.83
C VAL A 106 -1.77 -3.27 -11.46
N TYR A 107 -0.45 -3.10 -11.37
CA TYR A 107 0.53 -3.92 -12.06
C TYR A 107 1.50 -4.59 -11.10
N ALA A 108 1.97 -5.80 -11.45
CA ALA A 108 3.02 -6.48 -10.73
C ALA A 108 4.35 -5.71 -10.82
N ALA A 109 4.94 -5.37 -9.67
CA ALA A 109 6.22 -4.66 -9.60
C ALA A 109 7.37 -5.46 -10.24
N LEU A 110 7.35 -6.78 -10.10
CA LEU A 110 8.37 -7.73 -10.51
C LEU A 110 7.74 -9.03 -11.03
N ASP A 111 8.55 -9.84 -11.70
CA ASP A 111 8.20 -11.24 -11.94
C ASP A 111 7.97 -11.97 -10.62
N GLY A 112 6.96 -12.84 -10.58
CA GLY A 112 6.62 -13.57 -9.37
C GLY A 112 5.48 -14.55 -9.57
N ALA A 113 4.99 -15.10 -8.47
CA ALA A 113 3.82 -15.97 -8.46
C ALA A 113 2.80 -15.49 -7.42
N ILE A 114 1.52 -15.72 -7.67
CA ILE A 114 0.49 -15.45 -6.67
C ILE A 114 0.75 -16.31 -5.44
N HIS A 115 1.07 -15.66 -4.32
CA HIS A 115 1.22 -16.30 -3.02
C HIS A 115 -0.14 -16.59 -2.40
N SER A 116 -0.98 -15.57 -2.36
CA SER A 116 -2.32 -15.64 -1.78
C SER A 116 -3.14 -14.41 -2.17
N PHE A 117 -4.44 -14.49 -1.96
CA PHE A 117 -5.38 -13.38 -2.14
C PHE A 117 -6.60 -13.60 -1.26
N GLN A 118 -7.26 -12.52 -0.86
CA GLN A 118 -8.43 -12.56 0.01
C GLN A 118 -9.22 -11.25 -0.11
N ASN A 119 -10.52 -11.29 0.18
CA ASN A 119 -11.30 -10.09 0.45
C ASN A 119 -11.34 -9.84 1.97
N ASN A 120 -10.56 -8.88 2.46
CA ASN A 120 -10.51 -8.43 3.84
C ASN A 120 -11.58 -7.35 4.05
N ALA A 121 -12.86 -7.74 4.08
CA ALA A 121 -14.02 -6.88 3.90
C ALA A 121 -14.43 -6.08 5.16
N ALA A 122 -13.67 -6.13 6.26
CA ALA A 122 -13.99 -5.34 7.44
C ALA A 122 -13.79 -3.83 7.16
N LEU A 123 -14.63 -3.00 7.77
CA LEU A 123 -14.49 -1.53 7.66
C LEU A 123 -13.12 -1.08 8.16
N GLY A 124 -12.37 -0.38 7.31
CA GLY A 124 -11.03 0.08 7.60
C GLY A 124 -9.95 -0.97 7.39
N ASP A 125 -10.27 -2.12 6.81
CA ASP A 125 -9.31 -3.12 6.36
C ASP A 125 -8.96 -2.92 4.86
N TYR A 126 -8.18 -3.80 4.27
CA TYR A 126 -7.70 -3.68 2.89
C TYR A 126 -8.76 -3.88 1.80
N GLY A 127 -9.95 -4.45 2.11
CA GLY A 127 -10.80 -4.98 1.05
C GLY A 127 -10.11 -6.10 0.26
N PRO A 128 -10.38 -6.22 -1.05
CA PRO A 128 -9.70 -7.21 -1.89
C PRO A 128 -8.20 -6.96 -1.97
N THR A 129 -7.42 -8.02 -1.75
CA THR A 129 -5.96 -7.99 -1.59
C THR A 129 -5.32 -9.12 -2.37
N ILE A 130 -4.21 -8.84 -3.04
CA ILE A 130 -3.37 -9.83 -3.72
C ILE A 130 -1.95 -9.73 -3.16
N ILE A 131 -1.34 -10.88 -2.87
CA ILE A 131 0.06 -10.98 -2.43
C ILE A 131 0.82 -11.81 -3.44
N LEU A 132 1.92 -11.26 -3.94
CA LEU A 132 2.84 -11.95 -4.85
C LEU A 132 4.09 -12.38 -4.10
N LYS A 133 4.61 -13.55 -4.44
CA LYS A 133 5.91 -14.06 -3.99
C LYS A 133 6.94 -13.84 -5.08
N HIS A 134 8.07 -13.28 -4.71
CA HIS A 134 9.20 -13.00 -5.58
C HIS A 134 10.46 -13.72 -5.11
N GLN A 135 11.36 -13.96 -6.05
CA GLN A 135 12.71 -14.43 -5.75
C GLN A 135 13.72 -13.63 -6.58
N ILE A 136 14.64 -12.97 -5.89
CA ILE A 136 15.78 -12.29 -6.52
C ILE A 136 17.05 -12.82 -5.87
N GLN A 137 17.91 -13.45 -6.68
CA GLN A 137 19.10 -14.15 -6.18
C GLN A 137 18.70 -15.22 -5.14
N HIS A 138 19.17 -15.09 -3.90
CA HIS A 138 18.86 -16.00 -2.79
C HIS A 138 17.75 -15.47 -1.87
N PHE A 139 17.23 -14.27 -2.12
CA PHE A 139 16.14 -13.68 -1.31
C PHE A 139 14.78 -14.05 -1.86
N THR A 140 13.95 -14.57 -0.99
CA THR A 140 12.49 -14.67 -1.19
C THR A 140 11.82 -13.57 -0.39
N PHE A 141 10.88 -12.85 -1.00
CA PHE A 141 10.09 -11.82 -0.35
C PHE A 141 8.74 -11.70 -1.06
N HIS A 142 7.86 -10.87 -0.52
CA HIS A 142 6.51 -10.72 -1.04
C HIS A 142 6.19 -9.24 -1.28
N THR A 143 5.24 -9.00 -2.19
CA THR A 143 4.60 -7.69 -2.36
C THR A 143 3.10 -7.84 -2.17
N LEU A 144 2.53 -6.97 -1.34
CA LEU A 144 1.10 -6.88 -1.08
C LEU A 144 0.52 -5.69 -1.85
N TYR A 145 -0.64 -5.92 -2.45
CA TYR A 145 -1.45 -4.95 -3.16
C TYR A 145 -2.84 -4.95 -2.52
N GLY A 146 -3.16 -3.90 -1.79
CA GLY A 146 -4.44 -3.72 -1.09
C GLY A 146 -5.36 -2.74 -1.76
N HIS A 147 -6.61 -2.67 -1.30
CA HIS A 147 -7.66 -1.75 -1.74
C HIS A 147 -8.07 -1.94 -3.21
N LEU A 148 -8.14 -3.21 -3.66
CA LEU A 148 -8.45 -3.57 -5.04
C LEU A 148 -9.97 -3.68 -5.27
N THR A 149 -10.38 -3.88 -6.54
CA THR A 149 -11.77 -4.25 -6.87
C THR A 149 -12.02 -5.72 -6.54
N LEU A 150 -13.26 -6.08 -6.25
CA LEU A 150 -13.61 -7.46 -5.90
C LEU A 150 -13.38 -8.43 -7.08
N ASP A 151 -13.72 -8.03 -8.29
CA ASP A 151 -13.49 -8.79 -9.52
C ASP A 151 -12.01 -9.02 -9.85
N SER A 152 -11.11 -8.24 -9.25
CA SER A 152 -9.66 -8.50 -9.34
C SER A 152 -9.25 -9.84 -8.75
N LEU A 153 -10.07 -10.45 -7.90
CA LEU A 153 -9.80 -11.78 -7.33
C LEU A 153 -10.29 -12.93 -8.21
N ASP A 154 -11.15 -12.64 -9.20
CA ASP A 154 -11.76 -13.65 -10.05
C ASP A 154 -10.71 -14.38 -10.90
N GLY A 155 -10.83 -15.69 -10.98
CA GLY A 155 -9.93 -16.54 -11.78
C GLY A 155 -8.48 -16.62 -11.26
N LYS A 156 -8.14 -15.95 -10.15
CA LYS A 156 -6.81 -16.07 -9.53
C LYS A 156 -6.59 -17.48 -8.99
N LYS A 157 -5.35 -17.96 -9.10
CA LYS A 157 -4.93 -19.25 -8.52
C LYS A 157 -3.55 -19.08 -7.89
N ILE A 158 -3.40 -19.61 -6.68
CA ILE A 158 -2.12 -19.67 -5.98
C ILE A 158 -1.11 -20.41 -6.86
N GLY A 159 0.10 -19.88 -6.94
CA GLY A 159 1.18 -20.41 -7.78
C GLY A 159 1.17 -19.92 -9.23
N ASN A 160 0.10 -19.27 -9.72
CA ASN A 160 0.12 -18.71 -11.06
C ASN A 160 1.22 -17.64 -11.19
N PHE A 161 2.05 -17.80 -12.21
CA PHE A 161 3.11 -16.85 -12.51
C PHE A 161 2.53 -15.56 -13.09
N VAL A 162 3.12 -14.43 -12.70
CA VAL A 162 2.85 -13.09 -13.23
C VAL A 162 4.17 -12.44 -13.66
N LYS A 163 4.14 -11.69 -14.76
CA LYS A 163 5.30 -10.95 -15.26
C LYS A 163 5.36 -9.55 -14.68
N LYS A 164 6.57 -9.02 -14.53
CA LYS A 164 6.80 -7.60 -14.25
C LYS A 164 5.99 -6.71 -15.23
N GLY A 165 5.22 -5.77 -14.71
CA GLY A 165 4.37 -4.88 -15.50
C GLY A 165 3.09 -5.52 -16.05
N GLN A 166 2.80 -6.77 -15.74
CA GLN A 166 1.51 -7.37 -16.05
C GLN A 166 0.43 -6.76 -15.15
N GLN A 167 -0.70 -6.36 -15.74
CA GLN A 167 -1.86 -5.96 -14.95
C GLN A 167 -2.38 -7.16 -14.15
N ILE A 168 -2.50 -6.99 -12.84
CA ILE A 168 -2.95 -8.03 -11.91
C ILE A 168 -4.30 -7.70 -11.29
N ALA A 169 -4.68 -6.43 -11.26
CA ALA A 169 -5.89 -5.95 -10.61
C ALA A 169 -6.32 -4.59 -11.15
N SER A 170 -7.40 -4.06 -10.59
CA SER A 170 -7.81 -2.66 -10.66
C SER A 170 -8.04 -2.12 -9.25
N LEU A 171 -7.83 -0.81 -9.08
CA LEU A 171 -8.03 -0.12 -7.81
C LEU A 171 -9.52 -0.06 -7.46
N GLY A 172 -9.86 -0.44 -6.23
CA GLY A 172 -11.21 -0.41 -5.69
C GLY A 172 -11.64 0.99 -5.22
N LEU A 173 -12.94 1.20 -5.24
CA LEU A 173 -13.58 2.41 -4.74
C LEU A 173 -14.35 2.09 -3.43
N PRO A 174 -14.65 3.09 -2.59
CA PRO A 174 -15.49 2.89 -1.42
C PRO A 174 -16.87 2.30 -1.79
N PRO A 175 -17.46 1.43 -0.96
CA PRO A 175 -16.92 0.90 0.31
C PRO A 175 -16.09 -0.38 0.13
N ILE A 176 -15.93 -0.92 -1.10
CA ILE A 176 -15.32 -2.24 -1.39
C ILE A 176 -13.84 -2.26 -0.97
N ASN A 177 -13.16 -1.15 -1.09
CA ASN A 177 -11.75 -0.98 -0.76
C ASN A 177 -11.46 -0.77 0.74
N GLY A 178 -12.36 -1.19 1.64
CA GLY A 178 -12.26 -0.95 3.07
C GLY A 178 -12.78 0.42 3.53
N ASP A 179 -13.49 1.15 2.66
CA ASP A 179 -14.03 2.49 2.89
C ASP A 179 -12.94 3.57 3.08
N TYR A 180 -11.96 3.57 2.20
CA TYR A 180 -10.92 4.60 2.12
C TYR A 180 -11.03 5.45 0.86
N ALA A 181 -10.49 6.67 0.89
CA ALA A 181 -10.18 7.43 -0.32
C ALA A 181 -9.37 6.54 -1.29
N PRO A 182 -9.68 6.53 -2.60
CA PRO A 182 -9.08 5.59 -3.54
C PRO A 182 -7.55 5.66 -3.55
N HIS A 183 -6.90 4.55 -3.23
CA HIS A 183 -5.44 4.42 -3.24
C HIS A 183 -5.03 2.96 -3.34
N LEU A 184 -3.81 2.74 -3.81
CA LEU A 184 -3.14 1.45 -3.70
C LEU A 184 -2.27 1.45 -2.44
N HIS A 185 -2.53 0.54 -1.52
CA HIS A 185 -1.56 0.20 -0.48
C HIS A 185 -0.56 -0.81 -1.07
N PHE A 186 0.70 -0.42 -1.18
CA PHE A 186 1.78 -1.27 -1.67
C PHE A 186 2.80 -1.52 -0.56
N GLN A 187 3.11 -2.80 -0.29
CA GLN A 187 4.00 -3.16 0.81
C GLN A 187 4.96 -4.28 0.41
N ILE A 188 6.21 -4.22 0.84
CA ILE A 188 7.19 -5.31 0.75
C ILE A 188 7.20 -6.06 2.08
N ILE A 189 7.21 -7.39 2.03
CA ILE A 189 7.17 -8.27 3.20
C ILE A 189 8.24 -9.35 3.01
N MET A 190 9.17 -9.45 3.96
CA MET A 190 10.24 -10.46 3.92
C MET A 190 9.70 -11.83 4.30
N ASP A 191 9.05 -11.94 5.43
CA ASP A 191 8.47 -13.17 5.95
C ASP A 191 6.97 -12.96 6.23
N MET A 192 6.15 -13.77 5.61
CA MET A 192 4.70 -13.77 5.79
C MET A 192 4.24 -14.32 7.15
N GLU A 193 5.14 -14.83 7.99
CA GLU A 193 4.81 -15.42 9.30
C GLU A 193 3.63 -16.44 9.20
N ASN A 194 3.60 -17.22 8.12
CA ASN A 194 2.53 -18.15 7.75
C ASN A 194 1.16 -17.50 7.48
N LYS A 195 1.07 -16.19 7.33
CA LYS A 195 -0.17 -15.49 6.96
C LYS A 195 -0.51 -15.70 5.47
N VAL A 196 -1.80 -15.72 5.17
CA VAL A 196 -2.35 -15.98 3.84
C VAL A 196 -3.46 -14.97 3.55
N GLY A 197 -3.35 -14.26 2.43
CA GLY A 197 -4.36 -13.30 1.96
C GLY A 197 -4.39 -11.96 2.69
N ASP A 198 -3.64 -11.86 3.79
CA ASP A 198 -3.54 -10.68 4.64
C ASP A 198 -2.14 -10.56 5.26
N TYR A 199 -1.73 -9.34 5.59
CA TYR A 199 -0.57 -9.02 6.41
C TYR A 199 -0.73 -7.62 7.03
N PRO A 200 -0.27 -7.37 8.29
CA PRO A 200 -0.42 -6.05 8.90
C PRO A 200 0.16 -4.92 8.07
N GLY A 201 -0.64 -3.91 7.74
CA GLY A 201 -0.24 -2.67 7.08
C GLY A 201 0.02 -1.52 8.06
N VAL A 202 -0.31 -1.77 9.33
CA VAL A 202 -0.18 -0.79 10.41
C VAL A 202 0.33 -1.50 11.66
N CYS A 203 1.30 -0.90 12.33
CA CYS A 203 1.84 -1.43 13.59
C CYS A 203 1.70 -0.40 14.72
N ASN A 204 1.96 -0.84 15.94
CA ASN A 204 2.20 0.02 17.09
C ASN A 204 3.69 0.33 17.27
N SER A 205 4.01 1.30 18.14
CA SER A 205 5.39 1.73 18.39
C SER A 205 6.28 0.60 18.92
N ASN A 206 5.73 -0.31 19.75
CA ASN A 206 6.48 -1.41 20.35
C ASN A 206 6.93 -2.46 19.31
N ARG A 207 6.21 -2.57 18.20
CA ARG A 207 6.51 -3.51 17.10
C ARG A 207 7.19 -2.85 15.90
N LEU A 208 7.43 -1.54 15.94
CA LEU A 208 7.99 -0.80 14.80
C LEU A 208 9.37 -1.31 14.38
N ALA A 209 10.21 -1.69 15.33
CA ALA A 209 11.55 -2.24 15.01
C ALA A 209 11.42 -3.52 14.18
N PHE A 210 10.59 -4.47 14.62
CA PHE A 210 10.32 -5.72 13.91
C PHE A 210 9.77 -5.47 12.50
N TYR A 211 8.71 -4.64 12.38
CA TYR A 211 8.12 -4.38 11.07
C TYR A 211 9.02 -3.54 10.17
N SER A 212 9.92 -2.73 10.72
CA SER A 212 10.91 -2.01 9.91
C SER A 212 11.90 -2.92 9.21
N GLU A 213 12.20 -4.07 9.83
CA GLU A 213 13.06 -5.11 9.24
C GLU A 213 12.27 -6.00 8.28
N ASN A 214 11.07 -6.44 8.70
CA ASN A 214 10.25 -7.36 7.91
C ASN A 214 9.51 -6.68 6.75
N CYS A 215 9.25 -5.38 6.85
CA CYS A 215 8.59 -4.57 5.81
C CYS A 215 9.50 -3.37 5.46
N PRO A 216 10.54 -3.57 4.62
CA PRO A 216 11.40 -2.49 4.19
C PRO A 216 10.64 -1.47 3.35
N ASP A 217 11.17 -0.25 3.26
CA ASP A 217 10.56 0.86 2.49
C ASP A 217 10.28 0.43 1.03
N PRO A 218 9.00 0.42 0.61
CA PRO A 218 8.65 0.06 -0.76
C PRO A 218 9.28 0.98 -1.81
N ASN A 219 9.62 2.22 -1.45
CA ASN A 219 10.26 3.16 -2.36
C ASN A 219 11.70 2.76 -2.73
N LEU A 220 12.34 1.86 -1.97
CA LEU A 220 13.60 1.24 -2.40
C LEU A 220 13.44 0.51 -3.73
N LEU A 221 12.28 -0.08 -3.98
CA LEU A 221 11.94 -0.79 -5.21
C LEU A 221 11.35 0.14 -6.27
N LEU A 222 10.38 0.99 -5.90
CA LEU A 222 9.65 1.84 -6.85
C LEU A 222 10.47 3.04 -7.32
N LYS A 223 11.38 3.57 -6.50
CA LYS A 223 12.27 4.69 -6.85
C LYS A 223 11.52 5.93 -7.31
N ILE A 224 10.37 6.21 -6.70
CA ILE A 224 9.66 7.45 -6.90
C ILE A 224 10.54 8.56 -6.31
N LYS A 225 10.93 9.50 -7.16
CA LYS A 225 11.82 10.59 -6.74
C LYS A 225 11.03 11.62 -5.95
N THR A 226 11.49 11.93 -4.74
CA THR A 226 11.07 13.08 -3.93
C THR A 226 11.69 14.36 -4.44
#